data_59950d2d58debb9a3585c0c06b95cf8c
#
_entry.id   59950d2d58debb9a3585c0c06b95cf8c
#
_cell.length_a   1.000
_cell.length_b   1.000
_cell.length_c   1.000
_cell.angle_alpha   90.00
_cell.angle_beta   90.00
_cell.angle_gamma   90.00
#
_symmetry.space_group_name_H-M   'P 1'
#
loop_
_entity.id
_entity.type
_entity.pdbx_description
1 polymer ?
#
loop_
_entity_poly.entity_id
_entity_poly.type
_entity_poly.pdbx_seq_one_letter_code
_entity_poly.pdbx_strand_id
1 'polypeptide(L)'
;MQSEYAGTPRLRCRRRRLSHGEARPGSARTRPLDRPEGVWTEPDLHLFPQDGHRYEIVDGSLFVAPPAPRWHDDLVGAVVTTLRAAAPPGWWVCDRLGVAINQGVSAGSNLVPDVTVLRPRSSGATWSDPADVALVVEIETPATRRYDRMLKPTLYAEGGIRAYWRVERGPVSPTLSVYELGPGGFRLRERAEGAEPIKLDTPYPVRIMPSAWA
;
A
#
# COMPACT_ATOMS: atom_id res chain seq x y z
N MET A 1 -35.80 -6.88 30.15
CA MET A 1 -35.56 -7.08 28.72
C MET A 1 -34.21 -6.46 28.40
N GLN A 2 -33.17 -7.28 28.46
CA GLN A 2 -31.78 -6.86 28.17
C GLN A 2 -31.51 -7.17 26.70
N SER A 3 -31.21 -6.12 25.94
CA SER A 3 -30.79 -6.25 24.54
C SER A 3 -29.29 -6.56 24.49
N GLU A 4 -28.97 -7.78 24.07
CA GLU A 4 -27.60 -8.20 23.77
C GLU A 4 -27.12 -7.48 22.51
N TYR A 5 -26.14 -6.60 22.67
CA TYR A 5 -25.34 -6.09 21.55
C TYR A 5 -24.35 -7.18 21.10
N ALA A 6 -24.69 -7.88 20.04
CA ALA A 6 -23.78 -8.77 19.35
C ALA A 6 -22.63 -7.96 18.75
N GLY A 7 -21.44 -8.12 19.29
CA GLY A 7 -20.21 -7.50 18.81
C GLY A 7 -19.89 -7.93 17.40
N THR A 8 -19.79 -6.98 16.48
CA THR A 8 -19.32 -7.18 15.12
C THR A 8 -17.91 -7.75 15.14
N PRO A 9 -17.63 -8.86 14.43
CA PRO A 9 -16.28 -9.43 14.43
C PRO A 9 -15.30 -8.43 13.80
N ARG A 10 -14.27 -8.05 14.54
CA ARG A 10 -13.13 -7.29 14.04
C ARG A 10 -12.37 -8.18 13.06
N LEU A 11 -12.66 -8.06 11.77
CA LEU A 11 -11.90 -8.66 10.71
C LEU A 11 -10.49 -8.05 10.72
N ARG A 12 -9.54 -8.81 11.23
CA ARG A 12 -8.11 -8.47 11.11
C ARG A 12 -7.69 -8.76 9.68
N CYS A 13 -7.06 -7.81 9.01
CA CYS A 13 -6.31 -8.07 7.79
C CYS A 13 -5.24 -9.13 8.15
N ARG A 14 -5.54 -10.40 7.92
CA ARG A 14 -4.64 -11.50 8.30
C ARG A 14 -3.59 -11.63 7.22
N ARG A 15 -2.33 -11.39 7.55
CA ARG A 15 -1.23 -12.04 6.83
C ARG A 15 -1.51 -13.54 6.81
N ARG A 16 -1.82 -14.10 5.65
CA ARG A 16 -1.83 -15.57 5.50
C ARG A 16 -0.40 -16.03 5.71
N ARG A 17 -0.13 -16.67 6.85
CA ARG A 17 1.05 -17.55 6.96
C ARG A 17 0.81 -18.68 5.99
N LEU A 18 1.54 -18.70 4.89
CA LEU A 18 1.60 -19.86 4.03
C LEU A 18 2.24 -20.98 4.87
N SER A 19 1.49 -22.08 5.05
CA SER A 19 1.98 -23.28 5.71
C SER A 19 3.23 -23.78 4.97
N HIS A 20 4.28 -24.07 5.73
CA HIS A 20 5.49 -24.68 5.22
C HIS A 20 5.13 -26.09 4.69
N GLY A 21 4.95 -26.21 3.37
CA GLY A 21 5.02 -27.48 2.69
C GLY A 21 6.47 -27.92 2.66
N GLU A 22 6.75 -29.09 3.22
CA GLU A 22 8.08 -29.70 3.20
C GLU A 22 8.60 -29.81 1.76
N ALA A 23 9.73 -29.16 1.50
CA ALA A 23 10.40 -29.16 0.22
C ALA A 23 11.00 -30.55 -0.02
N ARG A 24 10.57 -31.25 -1.05
CA ARG A 24 11.25 -32.45 -1.55
C ARG A 24 12.64 -32.07 -2.06
N PRO A 25 13.72 -32.76 -1.67
CA PRO A 25 15.04 -32.54 -2.22
C PRO A 25 15.09 -33.08 -3.65
N GLY A 26 15.40 -32.23 -4.64
CA GLY A 26 15.73 -32.72 -5.98
C GLY A 26 15.28 -31.96 -7.21
N SER A 27 14.63 -30.79 -7.11
CA SER A 27 14.48 -29.93 -8.29
C SER A 27 15.42 -28.73 -8.14
N ALA A 28 16.29 -28.51 -9.11
CA ALA A 28 17.01 -27.26 -9.27
C ALA A 28 15.96 -26.16 -9.32
N ARG A 29 15.80 -25.38 -8.24
CA ARG A 29 14.90 -24.23 -8.23
C ARG A 29 15.52 -23.22 -9.18
N THR A 30 14.96 -23.08 -10.38
CA THR A 30 15.24 -21.95 -11.23
C THR A 30 15.10 -20.70 -10.37
N ARG A 31 16.17 -19.90 -10.25
CA ARG A 31 16.11 -18.67 -9.46
C ARG A 31 14.98 -17.82 -10.08
N PRO A 32 14.09 -17.22 -9.28
CA PRO A 32 12.98 -16.43 -9.82
C PRO A 32 13.41 -15.35 -10.80
N LEU A 33 14.66 -14.87 -10.68
CA LEU A 33 15.25 -13.85 -11.56
C LEU A 33 15.83 -14.40 -12.89
N ASP A 34 15.87 -15.72 -13.08
CA ASP A 34 16.41 -16.38 -14.28
C ASP A 34 15.34 -16.57 -15.37
N ARG A 35 14.24 -15.80 -15.38
CA ARG A 35 13.23 -15.88 -16.43
C ARG A 35 13.79 -15.30 -17.74
N PRO A 36 14.09 -16.13 -18.76
CA PRO A 36 14.86 -15.68 -19.93
C PRO A 36 14.07 -14.76 -20.86
N GLU A 37 12.74 -14.94 -20.97
CA GLU A 37 11.90 -14.19 -21.88
C GLU A 37 10.47 -14.13 -21.34
N GLY A 38 9.87 -12.94 -21.32
CA GLY A 38 8.45 -12.77 -21.03
C GLY A 38 8.15 -11.68 -20.04
N VAL A 39 6.89 -11.34 -20.01
CA VAL A 39 6.28 -10.38 -19.08
C VAL A 39 6.06 -11.05 -17.73
N TRP A 40 6.42 -10.36 -16.65
CA TRP A 40 6.08 -10.79 -15.30
C TRP A 40 4.59 -10.61 -15.04
N THR A 41 4.00 -11.55 -14.32
CA THR A 41 2.58 -11.58 -13.98
C THR A 41 2.37 -11.77 -12.50
N GLU A 42 1.18 -11.45 -11.99
CA GLU A 42 0.84 -11.58 -10.57
C GLU A 42 1.18 -12.97 -9.98
N PRO A 43 0.88 -14.11 -10.63
CA PRO A 43 1.28 -15.41 -10.12
C PRO A 43 2.78 -15.57 -9.88
N ASP A 44 3.62 -14.90 -10.65
CA ASP A 44 5.07 -14.96 -10.49
C ASP A 44 5.53 -14.34 -9.16
N LEU A 45 4.79 -13.34 -8.64
CA LEU A 45 5.09 -12.69 -7.37
C LEU A 45 5.03 -13.65 -6.18
N HIS A 46 4.26 -14.74 -6.28
CA HIS A 46 4.16 -15.75 -5.24
C HIS A 46 5.39 -16.69 -5.19
N LEU A 47 6.23 -16.67 -6.22
CA LEU A 47 7.43 -17.50 -6.30
C LEU A 47 8.64 -16.86 -5.60
N PHE A 48 8.58 -15.54 -5.32
CA PHE A 48 9.68 -14.83 -4.69
C PHE A 48 9.83 -15.15 -3.20
N PRO A 49 11.08 -15.13 -2.68
CA PRO A 49 11.34 -15.41 -1.28
C PRO A 49 10.75 -14.32 -0.36
N GLN A 50 10.42 -14.72 0.87
CA GLN A 50 10.01 -13.79 1.94
C GLN A 50 11.26 -13.28 2.68
N ASP A 51 12.16 -12.62 1.96
CA ASP A 51 13.48 -12.17 2.43
C ASP A 51 13.51 -10.69 2.84
N GLY A 52 12.34 -10.06 2.90
CA GLY A 52 12.17 -8.66 3.23
C GLY A 52 12.22 -7.71 2.03
N HIS A 53 12.62 -8.19 0.84
CA HIS A 53 12.47 -7.40 -0.38
C HIS A 53 10.99 -7.23 -0.74
N ARG A 54 10.68 -6.13 -1.42
CA ARG A 54 9.37 -5.91 -2.03
C ARG A 54 9.48 -6.15 -3.53
N TYR A 55 8.65 -7.04 -4.01
CA TYR A 55 8.56 -7.41 -5.42
C TYR A 55 7.28 -6.85 -5.99
N GLU A 56 7.40 -6.02 -7.01
CA GLU A 56 6.28 -5.34 -7.70
C GLU A 56 6.43 -5.54 -9.20
N ILE A 57 5.34 -5.44 -9.92
CA ILE A 57 5.33 -5.50 -11.39
C ILE A 57 4.84 -4.15 -11.90
N VAL A 58 5.56 -3.61 -12.87
CA VAL A 58 5.17 -2.41 -13.61
C VAL A 58 5.22 -2.72 -15.09
N ASP A 59 4.06 -2.70 -15.75
CA ASP A 59 3.92 -3.02 -17.18
C ASP A 59 4.67 -4.31 -17.58
N GLY A 60 4.53 -5.36 -16.74
CA GLY A 60 5.19 -6.64 -16.93
C GLY A 60 6.68 -6.68 -16.58
N SER A 61 7.26 -5.59 -16.15
CA SER A 61 8.65 -5.54 -15.66
C SER A 61 8.71 -5.75 -14.14
N LEU A 62 9.63 -6.58 -13.68
CA LEU A 62 9.84 -6.81 -12.27
C LEU A 62 10.65 -5.68 -11.63
N PHE A 63 10.11 -5.11 -10.56
CA PHE A 63 10.78 -4.15 -9.69
C PHE A 63 11.04 -4.77 -8.33
N VAL A 64 12.27 -4.62 -7.84
CA VAL A 64 12.69 -5.16 -6.55
C VAL A 64 13.20 -4.02 -5.68
N ALA A 65 12.49 -3.73 -4.60
CA ALA A 65 12.94 -2.78 -3.59
C ALA A 65 13.63 -3.53 -2.43
N PRO A 66 14.74 -2.99 -1.89
CA PRO A 66 15.43 -3.60 -0.77
C PRO A 66 14.55 -3.61 0.50
N PRO A 67 14.90 -4.43 1.50
CA PRO A 67 14.24 -4.39 2.79
C PRO A 67 14.22 -2.97 3.37
N ALA A 68 13.05 -2.56 3.83
CA ALA A 68 12.88 -1.24 4.43
C ALA A 68 13.58 -1.17 5.78
N PRO A 69 14.15 -0.01 6.16
CA PRO A 69 14.71 0.17 7.49
C PRO A 69 13.61 0.16 8.55
N ARG A 70 13.94 -0.22 9.80
CA ARG A 70 12.98 -0.37 10.89
C ARG A 70 12.09 0.87 11.10
N TRP A 71 12.66 2.06 11.06
CA TRP A 71 11.87 3.29 11.23
C TRP A 71 10.74 3.44 10.21
N HIS A 72 10.88 2.85 9.03
CA HIS A 72 9.84 2.85 8.00
C HIS A 72 8.64 2.02 8.47
N ASP A 73 8.88 0.82 9.00
CA ASP A 73 7.80 -0.03 9.52
C ASP A 73 7.12 0.60 10.75
N ASP A 74 7.88 1.29 11.61
CA ASP A 74 7.33 2.05 12.74
C ASP A 74 6.39 3.16 12.23
N LEU A 75 6.81 3.90 11.20
CA LEU A 75 6.01 4.97 10.59
C LEU A 75 4.78 4.43 9.85
N VAL A 76 4.88 3.29 9.12
CA VAL A 76 3.73 2.57 8.57
C VAL A 76 2.71 2.26 9.66
N GLY A 77 3.17 1.70 10.78
CA GLY A 77 2.32 1.36 11.93
C GLY A 77 1.60 2.57 12.52
N ALA A 78 2.28 3.71 12.64
CA ALA A 78 1.71 4.96 13.15
C ALA A 78 0.63 5.52 12.21
N VAL A 79 0.89 5.55 10.90
CA VAL A 79 -0.08 5.98 9.88
C VAL A 79 -1.31 5.06 9.87
N VAL A 80 -1.11 3.74 9.87
CA VAL A 80 -2.19 2.75 9.92
C VAL A 80 -3.05 2.93 11.16
N THR A 81 -2.42 3.15 12.32
CA THR A 81 -3.13 3.36 13.59
C THR A 81 -3.99 4.62 13.53
N THR A 82 -3.44 5.72 13.02
CA THR A 82 -4.16 6.99 12.87
C THR A 82 -5.37 6.85 11.94
N LEU A 83 -5.19 6.23 10.78
CA LEU A 83 -6.27 6.01 9.83
C LEU A 83 -7.33 5.06 10.38
N ARG A 84 -6.94 3.96 11.05
CA ARG A 84 -7.88 3.02 11.66
C ARG A 84 -8.73 3.65 12.77
N ALA A 85 -8.15 4.54 13.55
CA ALA A 85 -8.88 5.23 14.63
C ALA A 85 -10.00 6.13 14.11
N ALA A 86 -9.86 6.68 12.91
CA ALA A 86 -10.84 7.56 12.28
C ALA A 86 -11.78 6.83 11.30
N ALA A 87 -11.47 5.58 10.95
CA ALA A 87 -12.20 4.85 9.92
C ALA A 87 -13.65 4.56 10.32
N PRO A 88 -14.64 4.94 9.49
CA PRO A 88 -16.02 4.56 9.71
C PRO A 88 -16.22 3.03 9.60
N PRO A 89 -17.33 2.49 10.09
CA PRO A 89 -17.66 1.07 9.96
C PRO A 89 -17.59 0.59 8.51
N GLY A 90 -16.99 -0.57 8.30
CA GLY A 90 -16.85 -1.22 6.98
C GLY A 90 -15.66 -0.76 6.14
N TRP A 91 -14.95 0.30 6.56
CA TRP A 91 -13.70 0.68 5.90
C TRP A 91 -12.53 -0.19 6.38
N TRP A 92 -11.61 -0.49 5.48
CA TRP A 92 -10.44 -1.29 5.79
C TRP A 92 -9.17 -0.47 5.57
N VAL A 93 -8.28 -0.51 6.56
CA VAL A 93 -6.94 0.09 6.47
C VAL A 93 -5.94 -1.04 6.60
N CYS A 94 -5.23 -1.31 5.54
CA CYS A 94 -4.28 -2.42 5.43
C CYS A 94 -2.87 -1.90 5.17
N ASP A 95 -1.90 -2.50 5.84
CA ASP A 95 -0.50 -2.37 5.49
C ASP A 95 -0.15 -3.37 4.38
N ARG A 96 0.60 -2.91 3.38
CA ARG A 96 1.16 -3.74 2.29
C ARG A 96 0.12 -4.62 1.59
N LEU A 97 -1.08 -4.10 1.35
CA LEU A 97 -2.08 -4.75 0.53
C LEU A 97 -1.88 -4.35 -0.93
N GLY A 98 -1.73 -5.33 -1.81
CA GLY A 98 -1.47 -5.10 -3.22
C GLY A 98 -2.63 -4.47 -3.97
N VAL A 99 -2.32 -3.71 -5.01
CA VAL A 99 -3.28 -3.10 -5.96
C VAL A 99 -2.91 -3.55 -7.36
N ALA A 100 -3.89 -4.09 -8.09
CA ALA A 100 -3.75 -4.59 -9.45
C ALA A 100 -4.26 -3.54 -10.45
N ILE A 101 -3.36 -2.91 -11.19
CA ILE A 101 -3.66 -1.78 -12.09
C ILE A 101 -3.58 -2.25 -13.55
N ASN A 102 -4.53 -1.80 -14.39
CA ASN A 102 -4.57 -2.05 -15.85
C ASN A 102 -4.50 -3.53 -16.24
N GLN A 103 -5.10 -4.41 -15.44
CA GLN A 103 -5.15 -5.84 -15.76
C GLN A 103 -5.97 -6.08 -17.03
N GLY A 104 -5.38 -6.77 -18.00
CA GLY A 104 -6.05 -7.17 -19.26
C GLY A 104 -5.95 -6.16 -20.43
N VAL A 105 -5.37 -4.99 -20.26
CA VAL A 105 -5.13 -4.00 -21.35
C VAL A 105 -3.69 -4.07 -21.85
N SER A 106 -2.75 -4.34 -20.94
CA SER A 106 -1.33 -4.56 -21.20
C SER A 106 -0.85 -5.66 -20.28
N ALA A 107 0.45 -5.74 -20.04
CA ALA A 107 0.98 -6.65 -19.05
C ALA A 107 0.49 -6.37 -17.61
N GLY A 108 -0.14 -5.23 -17.39
CA GLY A 108 -0.63 -4.77 -16.09
C GLY A 108 0.47 -4.42 -15.10
N SER A 109 0.04 -3.83 -14.00
CA SER A 109 0.94 -3.48 -12.89
C SER A 109 0.38 -4.00 -11.56
N ASN A 110 1.24 -4.57 -10.74
CA ASN A 110 0.91 -5.08 -9.42
C ASN A 110 1.79 -4.36 -8.40
N LEU A 111 1.24 -3.34 -7.76
CA LEU A 111 1.94 -2.49 -6.80
C LEU A 111 1.56 -2.85 -5.37
N VAL A 112 2.50 -2.66 -4.43
CA VAL A 112 2.29 -2.91 -3.01
C VAL A 112 2.53 -1.62 -2.24
N PRO A 113 1.53 -0.74 -2.10
CA PRO A 113 1.62 0.46 -1.29
C PRO A 113 1.93 0.14 0.17
N ASP A 114 2.57 1.05 0.89
CA ASP A 114 2.82 0.88 2.31
C ASP A 114 1.52 0.84 3.12
N VAL A 115 0.54 1.67 2.75
CA VAL A 115 -0.82 1.60 3.31
C VAL A 115 -1.87 1.74 2.21
N THR A 116 -2.87 0.88 2.24
CA THR A 116 -4.04 0.92 1.36
C THR A 116 -5.31 1.07 2.20
N VAL A 117 -6.17 2.03 1.84
CA VAL A 117 -7.48 2.20 2.45
C VAL A 117 -8.54 1.78 1.45
N LEU A 118 -9.34 0.78 1.82
CA LEU A 118 -10.42 0.25 1.00
C LEU A 118 -11.78 0.77 1.46
N ARG A 119 -12.65 1.01 0.47
CA ARG A 119 -14.06 1.33 0.68
C ARG A 119 -14.82 0.14 1.28
N PRO A 120 -15.97 0.39 1.92
CA PRO A 120 -16.88 -0.69 2.32
C PRO A 120 -17.27 -1.57 1.13
N ARG A 121 -17.41 -2.89 1.39
CA ARG A 121 -17.80 -3.91 0.40
C ARG A 121 -16.74 -4.28 -0.63
N SER A 122 -15.48 -3.89 -0.41
CA SER A 122 -14.38 -4.47 -1.20
C SER A 122 -14.30 -5.99 -1.00
N SER A 123 -13.80 -6.69 -2.01
CA SER A 123 -13.73 -8.16 -2.01
C SER A 123 -12.79 -8.76 -0.96
N GLY A 124 -11.88 -7.96 -0.38
CA GLY A 124 -10.82 -8.42 0.53
C GLY A 124 -9.81 -9.37 -0.13
N ALA A 125 -9.71 -9.34 -1.46
CA ALA A 125 -8.73 -10.10 -2.21
C ALA A 125 -7.30 -9.70 -1.87
N THR A 126 -6.33 -10.56 -2.16
CA THR A 126 -4.89 -10.29 -1.96
C THR A 126 -4.42 -9.10 -2.82
N TRP A 127 -5.01 -8.96 -4.00
CA TRP A 127 -4.83 -7.84 -4.91
C TRP A 127 -6.16 -7.12 -5.04
N SER A 128 -6.18 -5.85 -4.66
CA SER A 128 -7.39 -5.03 -4.70
C SER A 128 -7.60 -4.43 -6.08
N ASP A 129 -8.85 -4.37 -6.52
CA ASP A 129 -9.22 -3.54 -7.66
C ASP A 129 -9.03 -2.06 -7.29
N PRO A 130 -8.40 -1.23 -8.14
CA PRO A 130 -8.26 0.20 -7.93
C PRO A 130 -9.58 0.91 -7.62
N ALA A 131 -10.71 0.45 -8.17
CA ALA A 131 -12.03 1.00 -7.89
C ALA A 131 -12.45 0.88 -6.42
N ASP A 132 -11.96 -0.15 -5.72
CA ASP A 132 -12.19 -0.35 -4.29
C ASP A 132 -11.26 0.50 -3.41
N VAL A 133 -10.17 1.03 -3.98
CA VAL A 133 -9.16 1.79 -3.25
C VAL A 133 -9.59 3.26 -3.12
N ALA A 134 -9.67 3.74 -1.88
CA ALA A 134 -9.97 5.14 -1.59
C ALA A 134 -8.71 6.00 -1.43
N LEU A 135 -7.65 5.40 -0.88
CA LEU A 135 -6.37 6.05 -0.63
C LEU A 135 -5.24 5.03 -0.70
N VAL A 136 -4.14 5.43 -1.30
CA VAL A 136 -2.83 4.78 -1.14
C VAL A 136 -1.86 5.72 -0.44
N VAL A 137 -0.99 5.17 0.42
CA VAL A 137 0.07 5.90 1.11
C VAL A 137 1.39 5.23 0.83
N GLU A 138 2.37 6.02 0.44
CA GLU A 138 3.77 5.61 0.31
C GLU A 138 4.63 6.34 1.33
N ILE A 139 5.47 5.61 2.03
CA ILE A 139 6.42 6.15 2.99
C ILE A 139 7.80 6.09 2.36
N GLU A 140 8.26 7.26 1.97
CA GLU A 140 9.46 7.42 1.17
C GLU A 140 10.72 6.99 1.92
N THR A 141 11.52 6.14 1.28
CA THR A 141 12.89 5.84 1.68
C THR A 141 13.88 6.37 0.63
N PRO A 142 15.17 6.51 0.94
CA PRO A 142 16.17 6.87 -0.08
C PRO A 142 16.16 5.93 -1.29
N ALA A 143 15.87 4.64 -1.08
CA ALA A 143 15.86 3.63 -2.14
C ALA A 143 14.61 3.74 -3.04
N THR A 144 13.45 4.14 -2.50
CA THR A 144 12.18 4.17 -3.22
C THR A 144 11.79 5.55 -3.72
N ARG A 145 12.48 6.61 -3.28
CA ARG A 145 12.16 8.02 -3.53
C ARG A 145 11.73 8.35 -4.96
N ARG A 146 12.45 7.87 -5.97
CA ARG A 146 12.13 8.18 -7.36
C ARG A 146 10.84 7.50 -7.80
N TYR A 147 10.61 6.28 -7.33
CA TYR A 147 9.38 5.53 -7.61
C TYR A 147 8.18 6.21 -6.97
N ASP A 148 8.28 6.54 -5.69
CA ASP A 148 7.19 7.14 -4.90
C ASP A 148 6.86 8.57 -5.34
N ARG A 149 7.80 9.25 -6.03
CA ARG A 149 7.59 10.63 -6.52
C ARG A 149 7.14 10.71 -7.97
N MET A 150 7.52 9.76 -8.80
CA MET A 150 7.35 9.89 -10.25
C MET A 150 6.55 8.75 -10.85
N LEU A 151 6.92 7.50 -10.60
CA LEU A 151 6.34 6.36 -11.29
C LEU A 151 5.01 5.92 -10.66
N LYS A 152 5.01 5.61 -9.36
CA LYS A 152 3.82 5.12 -8.67
C LYS A 152 2.63 6.08 -8.73
N PRO A 153 2.78 7.42 -8.54
CA PRO A 153 1.66 8.33 -8.71
C PRO A 153 1.03 8.27 -10.10
N THR A 154 1.83 8.12 -11.16
CA THR A 154 1.30 7.98 -12.52
C THR A 154 0.45 6.72 -12.64
N LEU A 155 0.97 5.59 -12.17
CA LEU A 155 0.25 4.31 -12.23
C LEU A 155 -1.03 4.33 -11.37
N TYR A 156 -0.98 4.91 -10.16
CA TYR A 156 -2.18 5.06 -9.32
C TYR A 156 -3.22 5.97 -9.96
N ALA A 157 -2.78 7.03 -10.65
CA ALA A 157 -3.68 7.92 -11.42
C ALA A 157 -4.32 7.20 -12.60
N GLU A 158 -3.58 6.38 -13.33
CA GLU A 158 -4.08 5.54 -14.43
C GLU A 158 -5.11 4.51 -13.92
N GLY A 159 -4.90 3.96 -12.73
CA GLY A 159 -5.87 3.12 -12.03
C GLY A 159 -7.10 3.87 -11.50
N GLY A 160 -7.16 5.20 -11.62
CA GLY A 160 -8.28 6.01 -11.14
C GLY A 160 -8.36 6.16 -9.62
N ILE A 161 -7.29 5.86 -8.88
CA ILE A 161 -7.24 6.04 -7.43
C ILE A 161 -7.27 7.54 -7.14
N ARG A 162 -8.22 7.98 -6.29
CA ARG A 162 -8.51 9.41 -6.12
C ARG A 162 -7.60 10.14 -5.15
N ALA A 163 -7.02 9.44 -4.18
CA ALA A 163 -6.15 10.03 -3.17
C ALA A 163 -4.83 9.28 -3.07
N TYR A 164 -3.76 10.05 -3.01
CA TYR A 164 -2.40 9.58 -2.82
C TYR A 164 -1.74 10.41 -1.73
N TRP A 165 -1.20 9.76 -0.71
CA TRP A 165 -0.41 10.43 0.31
C TRP A 165 1.04 9.95 0.22
N ARG A 166 1.96 10.89 0.34
CA ARG A 166 3.38 10.59 0.48
C ARG A 166 3.88 11.13 1.80
N VAL A 167 4.51 10.24 2.57
CA VAL A 167 5.09 10.56 3.87
C VAL A 167 6.60 10.49 3.76
N GLU A 168 7.27 11.56 4.13
CA GLU A 168 8.72 11.69 4.13
C GLU A 168 9.22 11.77 5.57
N ARG A 169 10.25 11.01 5.90
CA ARG A 169 10.90 11.15 7.20
C ARG A 169 11.66 12.47 7.25
N GLY A 170 11.26 13.35 8.16
CA GLY A 170 11.98 14.58 8.47
C GLY A 170 12.97 14.41 9.63
N PRO A 171 13.81 15.40 9.88
CA PRO A 171 14.78 15.37 11.00
C PRO A 171 14.12 15.46 12.38
N VAL A 172 12.98 16.12 12.50
CA VAL A 172 12.24 16.34 13.75
C VAL A 172 10.89 15.63 13.73
N SER A 173 10.17 15.75 12.64
CA SER A 173 8.87 15.09 12.43
C SER A 173 8.73 14.68 10.95
N PRO A 174 7.90 13.69 10.65
CA PRO A 174 7.54 13.38 9.27
C PRO A 174 6.83 14.55 8.60
N THR A 175 6.96 14.61 7.27
CA THR A 175 6.19 15.52 6.43
C THR A 175 5.18 14.71 5.64
N LEU A 176 3.91 15.08 5.70
CA LEU A 176 2.82 14.53 4.91
C LEU A 176 2.56 15.44 3.71
N SER A 177 2.55 14.87 2.51
CA SER A 177 2.07 15.51 1.28
C SER A 177 0.82 14.78 0.81
N VAL A 178 -0.29 15.49 0.69
CA VAL A 178 -1.61 14.98 0.28
C VAL A 178 -1.87 15.38 -1.16
N TYR A 179 -2.15 14.39 -1.99
CA TYR A 179 -2.46 14.60 -3.40
C TYR A 179 -3.85 14.08 -3.73
N GLU A 180 -4.55 14.80 -4.60
CA GLU A 180 -5.83 14.38 -5.17
C GLU A 180 -5.73 14.26 -6.69
N LEU A 181 -6.41 13.26 -7.24
CA LEU A 181 -6.50 13.04 -8.67
C LEU A 181 -7.35 14.13 -9.32
N GLY A 182 -6.76 14.79 -10.31
CA GLY A 182 -7.41 15.78 -11.15
C GLY A 182 -7.16 15.52 -12.64
N PRO A 183 -7.65 16.39 -13.52
CA PRO A 183 -7.29 16.33 -14.93
C PRO A 183 -5.78 16.40 -15.11
N GLY A 184 -5.19 15.36 -15.71
CA GLY A 184 -3.74 15.27 -15.95
C GLY A 184 -2.90 14.72 -14.78
N GLY A 185 -3.52 14.04 -13.81
CA GLY A 185 -2.83 13.33 -12.74
C GLY A 185 -2.99 13.95 -11.35
N PHE A 186 -2.17 13.50 -10.41
CA PHE A 186 -2.23 13.97 -9.04
C PHE A 186 -1.74 15.43 -8.87
N ARG A 187 -2.49 16.18 -8.08
CA ARG A 187 -2.13 17.56 -7.69
C ARG A 187 -1.99 17.64 -6.18
N LEU A 188 -0.93 18.33 -5.73
CA LEU A 188 -0.75 18.59 -4.30
C LEU A 188 -1.89 19.47 -3.79
N ARG A 189 -2.57 19.01 -2.75
CA ARG A 189 -3.67 19.72 -2.08
C ARG A 189 -3.23 20.31 -0.75
N GLU A 190 -2.44 19.53 0.00
CA GLU A 190 -2.03 19.91 1.35
C GLU A 190 -0.62 19.40 1.63
N ARG A 191 0.13 20.12 2.45
CA ARG A 191 1.39 19.69 3.02
C ARG A 191 1.44 20.06 4.48
N ALA A 192 1.73 19.08 5.33
CA ALA A 192 1.78 19.25 6.76
C ALA A 192 3.05 18.67 7.36
N GLU A 193 3.56 19.33 8.38
CA GLU A 193 4.69 18.87 9.20
C GLU A 193 4.54 19.39 10.64
N GLY A 194 5.24 18.79 11.60
CA GLY A 194 5.23 19.26 12.99
C GLY A 194 3.96 18.94 13.75
N ALA A 195 3.66 19.75 14.77
CA ALA A 195 2.62 19.49 15.76
C ALA A 195 1.28 20.19 15.44
N GLU A 196 1.20 20.96 14.37
CA GLU A 196 -0.06 21.58 13.98
C GLU A 196 -0.95 20.55 13.28
N PRO A 197 -2.16 20.29 13.82
CA PRO A 197 -3.03 19.29 13.23
C PRO A 197 -3.78 19.85 12.02
N ILE A 198 -3.84 19.05 10.96
CA ILE A 198 -4.68 19.32 9.80
C ILE A 198 -5.93 18.43 9.80
N LYS A 199 -6.97 18.89 9.14
CA LYS A 199 -8.20 18.12 8.91
C LYS A 199 -8.29 17.78 7.42
N LEU A 200 -8.46 16.51 7.11
CA LEU A 200 -8.63 16.01 5.76
C LEU A 200 -9.98 15.29 5.67
N ASP A 201 -10.64 15.44 4.53
CA ASP A 201 -11.94 14.81 4.26
C ASP A 201 -11.80 13.51 3.46
N THR A 202 -10.63 13.24 2.92
CA THR A 202 -10.32 12.07 2.11
C THR A 202 -9.26 11.21 2.81
N PRO A 203 -9.43 9.89 2.92
CA PRO A 203 -10.50 9.02 2.38
C PRO A 203 -11.83 9.11 3.13
N TYR A 204 -11.84 9.64 4.33
CA TYR A 204 -12.93 9.98 5.23
C TYR A 204 -12.44 11.09 6.17
N PRO A 205 -13.32 11.80 6.90
CA PRO A 205 -12.87 12.84 7.82
C PRO A 205 -11.86 12.30 8.82
N VAL A 206 -10.64 12.84 8.79
CA VAL A 206 -9.54 12.44 9.67
C VAL A 206 -8.71 13.64 10.08
N ARG A 207 -8.25 13.66 11.33
CA ARG A 207 -7.32 14.65 11.85
C ARG A 207 -5.92 14.06 11.91
N ILE A 208 -4.98 14.71 11.28
CA ILE A 208 -3.58 14.29 11.18
C ILE A 208 -2.70 15.29 11.89
N MET A 209 -1.75 14.80 12.68
CA MET A 209 -0.68 15.56 13.31
C MET A 209 0.62 14.81 13.03
N PRO A 210 1.44 15.25 12.07
CA PRO A 210 2.62 14.48 11.64
C PRO A 210 3.63 14.18 12.75
N SER A 211 3.79 15.08 13.72
CA SER A 211 4.68 14.83 14.86
C SER A 211 4.24 13.66 15.76
N ALA A 212 2.99 13.23 15.70
CA ALA A 212 2.52 12.06 16.42
C ALA A 212 2.99 10.72 15.79
N TRP A 213 3.63 10.79 14.63
CA TRP A 213 4.22 9.65 13.93
C TRP A 213 5.75 9.54 14.11
N ALA A 214 6.37 10.47 14.89
CA ALA A 214 7.82 10.51 15.13
C ALA A 214 8.29 9.46 16.16
#